data_b62750001b1fa2046bb450d82756f457
#
_entry.id   b62750001b1fa2046bb450d82756f457
#
_cell.length_a   1.000
_cell.length_b   1.000
_cell.length_c   1.000
_cell.angle_alpha   90.00
_cell.angle_beta   90.00
_cell.angle_gamma   90.00
#
_symmetry.space_group_name_H-M   'P 1'
#
loop_
_entity.id
_entity.type
_entity.pdbx_description
1 polymer ?
#
loop_
_entity_poly.entity_id
_entity_poly.type
_entity_poly.pdbx_seq_one_letter_code
_entity_poly.pdbx_strand_id
1 'polypeptide(L)'
;MRGEFTSIVHIANGAATTARFVVSNGQFGNLLSYDTALRLGIVNRIFSARQLNSDNTKEILARKFPQLCSRKVGCITGLKAMIHVDKSVKPVFQALRPHPFYLIPLIEAELEKMVAADIITRTYGPLKWLSNIYPVPKPGSVDKIRITIDMRAANTAIMRERHPIRRVEDLFVILNGAKFFSKLDMNKAYNQIELEESCKYITAFIAPSGTYWWNRLNLGTCASSEIFERIMQEMLVGLPGVISLADDILIWGKSKPEHDANLNAALTVLQNRGATLNLEKCLICVTEMIFFGLKISDKGIGISEEKLEALLKAPAPDTRRNSKLPGPGHFL
;
A
#
# COMPACT_ATOMS: atom_id res chain seq x y z
N MET A 1 -17.53 -27.56 25.39
CA MET A 1 -17.70 -28.55 24.30
C MET A 1 -18.25 -29.82 24.88
N ARG A 2 -19.32 -30.38 24.36
CA ARG A 2 -19.90 -31.65 24.86
C ARG A 2 -19.51 -32.86 24.01
N GLY A 3 -18.92 -32.70 22.87
CA GLY A 3 -18.45 -33.77 22.02
C GLY A 3 -18.20 -33.35 20.59
N GLU A 4 -17.52 -34.26 19.89
CA GLU A 4 -17.25 -34.10 18.46
C GLU A 4 -17.63 -35.41 17.78
N PHE A 5 -18.18 -35.33 16.59
CA PHE A 5 -18.44 -36.48 15.74
C PHE A 5 -18.20 -36.13 14.29
N THR A 6 -17.97 -37.14 13.48
CA THR A 6 -17.79 -37.00 12.04
C THR A 6 -18.97 -37.70 11.33
N SER A 7 -19.57 -37.04 10.37
CA SER A 7 -20.66 -37.57 9.57
C SER A 7 -20.56 -37.15 8.12
N ILE A 8 -21.25 -37.87 7.24
CA ILE A 8 -21.37 -37.49 5.84
C ILE A 8 -22.53 -36.49 5.72
N VAL A 9 -22.28 -35.37 5.12
CA VAL A 9 -23.27 -34.32 4.84
C VAL A 9 -23.63 -34.37 3.37
N HIS A 10 -24.91 -34.43 3.08
CA HIS A 10 -25.48 -34.37 1.74
C HIS A 10 -26.23 -33.09 1.54
N ILE A 11 -26.21 -32.54 0.32
CA ILE A 11 -27.07 -31.44 -0.12
C ILE A 11 -28.00 -31.92 -1.21
N ALA A 12 -29.10 -31.19 -1.41
CA ALA A 12 -30.17 -31.58 -2.32
C ALA A 12 -29.76 -31.78 -3.80
N ASN A 13 -28.62 -31.22 -4.21
CA ASN A 13 -28.06 -31.42 -5.56
C ASN A 13 -27.21 -32.71 -5.70
N GLY A 14 -27.18 -33.57 -4.68
CA GLY A 14 -26.44 -34.83 -4.70
C GLY A 14 -24.99 -34.79 -4.27
N ALA A 15 -24.41 -33.61 -4.01
CA ALA A 15 -23.06 -33.52 -3.49
C ALA A 15 -23.00 -33.98 -2.04
N ALA A 16 -21.92 -34.70 -1.66
CA ALA A 16 -21.69 -35.21 -0.32
C ALA A 16 -20.24 -35.03 0.10
N THR A 17 -20.01 -34.75 1.38
CA THR A 17 -18.65 -34.71 1.97
C THR A 17 -18.68 -35.11 3.43
N THR A 18 -17.54 -35.61 3.92
CA THR A 18 -17.36 -35.88 5.34
C THR A 18 -17.09 -34.60 6.10
N ALA A 19 -17.85 -34.32 7.14
CA ALA A 19 -17.72 -33.16 7.99
C ALA A 19 -17.55 -33.55 9.46
N ARG A 20 -16.75 -32.80 10.19
CA ARG A 20 -16.57 -32.89 11.62
C ARG A 20 -17.52 -31.88 12.30
N PHE A 21 -18.29 -32.35 13.24
CA PHE A 21 -19.23 -31.57 14.03
C PHE A 21 -18.75 -31.43 15.46
N VAL A 22 -18.92 -30.21 15.98
CA VAL A 22 -18.65 -29.90 17.39
C VAL A 22 -19.99 -29.54 18.05
N VAL A 23 -20.36 -30.27 19.06
CA VAL A 23 -21.57 -30.01 19.84
C VAL A 23 -21.24 -29.03 20.96
N SER A 24 -21.87 -27.87 20.99
CA SER A 24 -21.73 -26.87 22.03
C SER A 24 -23.06 -26.55 22.68
N ASN A 25 -23.02 -26.03 23.92
CA ASN A 25 -24.22 -25.63 24.68
C ASN A 25 -24.70 -24.20 24.36
N GLY A 26 -24.13 -23.53 23.37
CA GLY A 26 -24.52 -22.19 23.00
C GLY A 26 -25.82 -22.13 22.20
N GLN A 27 -26.54 -21.01 22.28
CA GLN A 27 -27.71 -20.73 21.41
C GLN A 27 -27.31 -20.29 20.00
N PHE A 28 -26.25 -20.86 19.46
CA PHE A 28 -25.80 -20.60 18.10
C PHE A 28 -26.50 -21.59 17.17
N GLY A 29 -27.04 -21.10 16.06
CA GLY A 29 -27.59 -21.95 15.02
C GLY A 29 -26.52 -22.92 14.46
N ASN A 30 -26.96 -23.88 13.64
CA ASN A 30 -26.07 -24.83 12.99
C ASN A 30 -25.09 -24.10 12.06
N LEU A 31 -23.79 -24.11 12.40
CA LEU A 31 -22.74 -23.48 11.59
C LEU A 31 -22.02 -24.56 10.80
N LEU A 32 -21.98 -24.41 9.49
CA LEU A 32 -21.19 -25.23 8.59
C LEU A 32 -19.79 -24.59 8.45
N SER A 33 -18.73 -25.38 8.58
CA SER A 33 -17.39 -24.85 8.37
C SER A 33 -17.21 -24.44 6.90
N TYR A 34 -16.39 -23.40 6.67
CA TYR A 34 -16.09 -22.92 5.33
C TYR A 34 -15.51 -24.01 4.41
N ASP A 35 -14.60 -24.84 4.93
CA ASP A 35 -14.01 -25.97 4.21
C ASP A 35 -15.06 -27.01 3.80
N THR A 36 -16.00 -27.30 4.68
CA THR A 36 -17.12 -28.19 4.38
C THR A 36 -18.06 -27.60 3.35
N ALA A 37 -18.35 -26.30 3.44
CA ALA A 37 -19.17 -25.59 2.48
C ALA A 37 -18.51 -25.55 1.08
N LEU A 38 -17.21 -25.43 1.01
CA LEU A 38 -16.43 -25.53 -0.24
C LEU A 38 -16.54 -26.93 -0.86
N ARG A 39 -16.31 -27.99 -0.06
CA ARG A 39 -16.38 -29.38 -0.54
C ARG A 39 -17.78 -29.77 -1.02
N LEU A 40 -18.79 -29.17 -0.44
CA LEU A 40 -20.19 -29.36 -0.86
C LEU A 40 -20.57 -28.49 -2.07
N GLY A 41 -19.71 -27.57 -2.52
CA GLY A 41 -20.02 -26.64 -3.60
C GLY A 41 -21.06 -25.59 -3.23
N ILE A 42 -21.40 -25.43 -1.94
CA ILE A 42 -22.31 -24.39 -1.43
C ILE A 42 -21.65 -23.02 -1.53
N VAL A 43 -20.32 -22.98 -1.30
CA VAL A 43 -19.47 -21.82 -1.51
C VAL A 43 -18.46 -22.19 -2.57
N ASN A 44 -18.49 -21.57 -3.71
CA ASN A 44 -17.40 -21.67 -4.65
C ASN A 44 -16.25 -20.80 -4.13
N ARG A 45 -15.01 -21.31 -4.17
CA ARG A 45 -13.83 -20.43 -4.16
C ARG A 45 -13.97 -19.56 -5.40
N ILE A 46 -14.56 -18.40 -5.26
CA ILE A 46 -14.40 -17.33 -6.23
C ILE A 46 -13.00 -16.75 -6.01
N PHE A 47 -11.97 -17.61 -6.19
CA PHE A 47 -10.65 -17.19 -6.51
C PHE A 47 -10.62 -16.98 -8.02
N SER A 48 -11.09 -15.89 -8.39
CA SER A 48 -10.62 -15.03 -9.44
C SER A 48 -11.57 -13.85 -9.40
N ALA A 49 -11.11 -12.66 -9.06
CA ALA A 49 -11.55 -11.57 -9.89
C ALA A 49 -11.57 -12.17 -11.30
N ARG A 50 -12.74 -12.35 -11.93
CA ARG A 50 -12.78 -12.60 -13.35
C ARG A 50 -12.05 -11.44 -13.96
N GLN A 51 -10.75 -11.60 -14.09
CA GLN A 51 -9.87 -10.75 -14.87
C GLN A 51 -10.41 -10.91 -16.28
N LEU A 52 -11.36 -10.06 -16.64
CA LEU A 52 -11.77 -9.90 -18.02
C LEU A 52 -10.49 -9.50 -18.78
N ASN A 53 -9.79 -10.50 -19.33
CA ASN A 53 -8.56 -10.36 -20.15
C ASN A 53 -7.58 -9.29 -19.63
N SER A 54 -7.07 -9.43 -18.40
CA SER A 54 -6.20 -8.44 -17.76
C SER A 54 -4.92 -8.17 -18.57
N ASP A 55 -4.36 -9.16 -19.19
CA ASP A 55 -3.08 -9.02 -19.89
C ASP A 55 -3.25 -8.18 -21.17
N ASN A 56 -4.30 -8.44 -21.96
CA ASN A 56 -4.58 -7.62 -23.15
C ASN A 56 -4.90 -6.16 -22.78
N THR A 57 -5.64 -5.92 -21.69
CA THR A 57 -5.96 -4.56 -21.24
C THR A 57 -4.70 -3.82 -20.76
N LYS A 58 -3.81 -4.49 -20.02
CA LYS A 58 -2.54 -3.90 -19.58
C LYS A 58 -1.61 -3.58 -20.76
N GLU A 59 -1.55 -4.44 -21.76
CA GLU A 59 -0.80 -4.16 -23.00
C GLU A 59 -1.35 -2.96 -23.77
N ILE A 60 -2.66 -2.84 -23.89
CA ILE A 60 -3.31 -1.69 -24.54
C ILE A 60 -2.97 -0.40 -23.77
N LEU A 61 -3.03 -0.43 -22.45
CA LEU A 61 -2.67 0.71 -21.62
C LEU A 61 -1.19 1.08 -21.75
N ALA A 62 -0.30 0.08 -21.81
CA ALA A 62 1.14 0.31 -21.99
C ALA A 62 1.44 0.95 -23.36
N ARG A 63 0.70 0.60 -24.41
CA ARG A 63 0.82 1.24 -25.74
C ARG A 63 0.27 2.65 -25.75
N LYS A 64 -0.85 2.88 -25.07
CA LYS A 64 -1.53 4.21 -25.02
C LYS A 64 -0.81 5.19 -24.10
N PHE A 65 -0.22 4.72 -23.01
CA PHE A 65 0.44 5.52 -21.97
C PHE A 65 1.88 5.02 -21.72
N PRO A 66 2.78 5.06 -22.71
CA PRO A 66 4.09 4.42 -22.61
C PRO A 66 4.99 5.03 -21.54
N GLN A 67 4.88 6.35 -21.29
CA GLN A 67 5.65 7.03 -20.26
C GLN A 67 5.18 6.64 -18.87
N LEU A 68 3.85 6.62 -18.65
CA LEU A 68 3.22 6.24 -17.40
C LEU A 68 3.51 4.79 -17.02
N CYS A 69 3.58 3.89 -18.01
CA CYS A 69 3.83 2.47 -17.82
C CYS A 69 5.32 2.10 -17.82
N SER A 70 6.20 3.09 -17.74
CA SER A 70 7.64 2.87 -17.67
C SER A 70 8.03 2.21 -16.34
N ARG A 71 9.04 1.29 -16.40
CA ARG A 71 9.62 0.69 -15.19
C ARG A 71 10.52 1.65 -14.40
N LYS A 72 10.86 2.81 -14.97
CA LYS A 72 11.62 3.84 -14.27
C LYS A 72 10.76 4.52 -13.21
N VAL A 73 11.41 5.03 -12.18
CA VAL A 73 10.71 5.88 -11.19
C VAL A 73 10.39 7.21 -11.86
N GLY A 74 9.11 7.59 -11.85
CA GLY A 74 8.66 8.86 -12.40
C GLY A 74 9.14 10.09 -11.63
N CYS A 75 8.78 11.24 -12.15
CA CYS A 75 8.97 12.51 -11.47
C CYS A 75 7.73 13.37 -11.68
N ILE A 76 6.96 13.55 -10.61
CA ILE A 76 5.77 14.41 -10.64
C ILE A 76 6.23 15.86 -10.79
N THR A 77 5.80 16.48 -11.88
CA THR A 77 6.17 17.86 -12.25
C THR A 77 5.16 18.86 -11.72
N GLY A 78 5.65 20.08 -11.40
CA GLY A 78 4.82 21.21 -10.98
C GLY A 78 4.37 21.16 -9.51
N LEU A 79 4.73 20.11 -8.77
CA LEU A 79 4.44 19.95 -7.34
C LEU A 79 5.69 19.43 -6.64
N LYS A 80 6.10 20.09 -5.56
CA LYS A 80 7.23 19.65 -4.73
C LYS A 80 6.82 19.49 -3.29
N ALA A 81 7.52 18.62 -2.60
CA ALA A 81 7.33 18.38 -1.18
C ALA A 81 8.23 19.33 -0.37
N MET A 82 7.64 20.04 0.58
CA MET A 82 8.34 20.82 1.58
C MET A 82 8.29 20.10 2.92
N ILE A 83 9.44 19.88 3.54
CA ILE A 83 9.53 19.37 4.91
C ILE A 83 9.78 20.58 5.82
N HIS A 84 8.84 20.89 6.67
CA HIS A 84 8.97 21.95 7.65
C HIS A 84 9.77 21.47 8.86
N VAL A 85 10.80 22.23 9.22
CA VAL A 85 11.73 21.86 10.30
C VAL A 85 11.72 22.93 11.37
N ASP A 86 11.49 22.53 12.61
CA ASP A 86 11.65 23.37 13.79
C ASP A 86 13.13 23.64 14.05
N LYS A 87 13.56 24.87 13.83
CA LYS A 87 14.95 25.31 13.98
C LYS A 87 15.40 25.40 15.44
N SER A 88 14.48 25.33 16.41
CA SER A 88 14.79 25.34 17.84
C SER A 88 15.34 23.99 18.31
N VAL A 89 15.05 22.91 17.58
CA VAL A 89 15.52 21.56 17.89
C VAL A 89 16.99 21.44 17.50
N LYS A 90 17.81 21.00 18.45
CA LYS A 90 19.24 20.80 18.21
C LYS A 90 19.48 19.69 17.21
N PRO A 91 20.22 19.95 16.12
CA PRO A 91 20.57 18.92 15.13
C PRO A 91 21.33 17.74 15.74
N VAL A 92 21.07 16.56 15.22
CA VAL A 92 21.70 15.30 15.62
C VAL A 92 22.52 14.73 14.47
N PHE A 93 23.78 14.47 14.76
CA PHE A 93 24.71 13.80 13.87
C PHE A 93 24.95 12.39 14.38
N GLN A 94 24.54 11.38 13.60
CA GLN A 94 24.76 9.97 13.93
C GLN A 94 26.07 9.49 13.30
N ALA A 95 26.94 8.85 14.09
CA ALA A 95 28.11 8.16 13.55
C ALA A 95 27.70 6.96 12.69
N LEU A 96 28.51 6.63 11.68
CA LEU A 96 28.29 5.47 10.82
C LEU A 96 28.20 4.18 11.66
N ARG A 97 27.11 3.45 11.49
CA ARG A 97 26.97 2.10 12.07
C ARG A 97 27.66 1.07 11.16
N PRO A 98 28.42 0.13 11.73
CA PRO A 98 28.99 -0.95 10.94
C PRO A 98 27.89 -1.82 10.35
N HIS A 99 28.08 -2.23 9.10
CA HIS A 99 27.21 -3.17 8.41
C HIS A 99 27.96 -4.51 8.21
N PRO A 100 27.26 -5.65 8.22
CA PRO A 100 27.85 -6.93 7.84
C PRO A 100 28.51 -6.86 6.47
N PHE A 101 29.71 -7.42 6.31
CA PHE A 101 30.51 -7.33 5.09
C PHE A 101 29.75 -7.79 3.83
N TYR A 102 28.92 -8.83 3.94
CA TYR A 102 28.14 -9.34 2.81
C TYR A 102 27.05 -8.37 2.33
N LEU A 103 26.61 -7.43 3.16
CA LEU A 103 25.62 -6.41 2.78
C LEU A 103 26.24 -5.20 2.09
N ILE A 104 27.50 -4.92 2.30
CA ILE A 104 28.15 -3.71 1.76
C ILE A 104 28.01 -3.62 0.23
N PRO A 105 28.34 -4.66 -0.56
CA PRO A 105 28.19 -4.60 -2.01
C PRO A 105 26.73 -4.38 -2.45
N LEU A 106 25.77 -4.96 -1.73
CA LEU A 106 24.34 -4.79 -2.02
C LEU A 106 23.87 -3.36 -1.72
N ILE A 107 24.37 -2.78 -0.62
CA ILE A 107 24.10 -1.39 -0.24
C ILE A 107 24.63 -0.45 -1.33
N GLU A 108 25.87 -0.60 -1.74
CA GLU A 108 26.52 0.24 -2.76
C GLU A 108 25.80 0.14 -4.09
N ALA A 109 25.48 -1.06 -4.55
CA ALA A 109 24.73 -1.28 -5.79
C ALA A 109 23.32 -0.65 -5.77
N GLU A 110 22.62 -0.67 -4.63
CA GLU A 110 21.30 -0.02 -4.53
C GLU A 110 21.45 1.50 -4.44
N LEU A 111 22.47 2.04 -3.74
CA LEU A 111 22.74 3.48 -3.71
C LEU A 111 23.10 4.02 -5.11
N GLU A 112 23.91 3.32 -5.88
CA GLU A 112 24.22 3.69 -7.27
C GLU A 112 22.96 3.76 -8.13
N LYS A 113 22.07 2.77 -8.01
CA LYS A 113 20.76 2.79 -8.71
C LYS A 113 19.89 3.98 -8.28
N MET A 114 19.92 4.34 -7.00
CA MET A 114 19.18 5.49 -6.49
C MET A 114 19.77 6.81 -6.97
N VAL A 115 21.09 6.93 -7.06
CA VAL A 115 21.77 8.10 -7.64
C VAL A 115 21.45 8.21 -9.15
N ALA A 116 21.58 7.12 -9.90
CA ALA A 116 21.27 7.09 -11.34
C ALA A 116 19.80 7.41 -11.64
N ALA A 117 18.88 7.15 -10.69
CA ALA A 117 17.46 7.49 -10.78
C ALA A 117 17.14 8.87 -10.22
N ASP A 118 18.11 9.67 -9.83
CA ASP A 118 17.96 10.99 -9.20
C ASP A 118 17.04 10.97 -7.96
N ILE A 119 17.05 9.85 -7.22
CA ILE A 119 16.33 9.72 -5.95
C ILE A 119 17.14 10.33 -4.82
N ILE A 120 18.46 10.15 -4.85
CA ILE A 120 19.44 10.68 -3.89
C ILE A 120 20.59 11.34 -4.63
N THR A 121 21.28 12.25 -3.94
CA THR A 121 22.51 12.86 -4.43
C THR A 121 23.61 12.72 -3.38
N ARG A 122 24.84 12.43 -3.82
CA ARG A 122 26.00 12.43 -2.95
C ARG A 122 26.29 13.85 -2.50
N THR A 123 26.53 14.03 -1.21
CA THR A 123 26.81 15.34 -0.63
C THR A 123 28.18 15.39 0.02
N TYR A 124 28.74 16.59 0.08
CA TYR A 124 30.06 16.85 0.65
C TYR A 124 29.99 18.04 1.61
N GLY A 125 30.93 18.11 2.54
CA GLY A 125 31.02 19.23 3.48
C GLY A 125 30.28 18.97 4.80
N PRO A 126 30.21 19.99 5.65
CA PRO A 126 29.64 19.85 6.99
C PRO A 126 28.13 19.72 6.93
N LEU A 127 27.63 18.66 7.54
CA LEU A 127 26.19 18.38 7.68
C LEU A 127 25.78 18.56 9.13
N LYS A 128 24.69 19.28 9.37
CA LYS A 128 24.12 19.43 10.72
C LYS A 128 23.31 18.22 11.13
N TRP A 129 22.50 17.70 10.22
CA TRP A 129 21.71 16.49 10.40
C TRP A 129 22.34 15.34 9.65
N LEU A 130 22.48 14.18 10.30
CA LEU A 130 22.99 12.99 9.65
C LEU A 130 22.38 11.75 10.29
N SER A 131 21.68 10.97 9.49
CA SER A 131 21.02 9.73 9.89
C SER A 131 21.76 8.51 9.38
N ASN A 132 21.59 7.35 10.00
CA ASN A 132 22.11 6.09 9.49
C ASN A 132 21.15 5.43 8.51
N ILE A 133 21.69 4.67 7.56
CA ILE A 133 20.90 3.76 6.74
C ILE A 133 20.51 2.51 7.55
N TYR A 134 19.40 1.91 7.15
CA TYR A 134 18.97 0.60 7.60
C TYR A 134 18.57 -0.24 6.37
N PRO A 135 19.48 -1.12 5.90
CA PRO A 135 19.19 -1.98 4.76
C PRO A 135 18.22 -3.08 5.17
N VAL A 136 17.09 -3.19 4.44
CA VAL A 136 16.05 -4.20 4.67
C VAL A 136 15.98 -5.15 3.48
N PRO A 137 16.10 -6.47 3.66
CA PRO A 137 15.90 -7.44 2.59
C PRO A 137 14.51 -7.30 1.97
N LYS A 138 14.41 -7.43 0.64
CA LYS A 138 13.10 -7.48 -0.02
C LYS A 138 12.50 -8.87 0.18
N PRO A 139 11.19 -8.97 0.47
CA PRO A 139 10.53 -10.26 0.59
C PRO A 139 10.77 -11.15 -0.62
N GLY A 140 11.11 -12.41 -0.39
CA GLY A 140 11.34 -13.39 -1.47
C GLY A 140 12.66 -13.25 -2.24
N SER A 141 13.60 -12.41 -1.80
CA SER A 141 14.91 -12.26 -2.46
C SER A 141 16.02 -12.04 -1.43
N VAL A 142 17.06 -12.88 -1.47
CA VAL A 142 18.23 -12.77 -0.60
C VAL A 142 19.17 -11.64 -1.06
N ASP A 143 19.22 -11.40 -2.37
CA ASP A 143 20.19 -10.49 -3.01
C ASP A 143 19.62 -9.09 -3.30
N LYS A 144 18.38 -8.83 -2.90
CA LYS A 144 17.74 -7.52 -3.12
C LYS A 144 17.39 -6.87 -1.79
N ILE A 145 17.89 -5.66 -1.61
CA ILE A 145 17.61 -4.87 -0.42
C ILE A 145 16.81 -3.60 -0.76
N ARG A 146 16.23 -3.02 0.26
CA ARG A 146 15.68 -1.66 0.26
C ARG A 146 16.49 -0.84 1.25
N ILE A 147 16.95 0.33 0.84
CA ILE A 147 17.57 1.29 1.74
C ILE A 147 16.47 2.09 2.44
N THR A 148 16.43 2.00 3.75
CA THR A 148 15.64 2.88 4.62
C THR A 148 16.58 3.69 5.50
N ILE A 149 16.07 4.76 6.13
CA ILE A 149 16.86 5.67 6.95
C ILE A 149 16.28 5.71 8.36
N ASP A 150 17.15 5.75 9.34
CA ASP A 150 16.77 5.98 10.74
C ASP A 150 16.47 7.47 10.99
N MET A 151 15.28 7.88 10.61
CA MET A 151 14.82 9.27 10.74
C MET A 151 14.35 9.64 12.16
N ARG A 152 14.45 8.76 13.14
CA ARG A 152 13.90 9.01 14.50
C ARG A 152 14.40 10.33 15.11
N ALA A 153 15.68 10.60 15.00
CA ALA A 153 16.24 11.85 15.50
C ALA A 153 15.77 13.07 14.68
N ALA A 154 15.81 12.99 13.35
CA ALA A 154 15.35 14.05 12.48
C ALA A 154 13.85 14.32 12.64
N ASN A 155 13.05 13.28 12.84
CA ASN A 155 11.59 13.38 13.05
C ASN A 155 11.23 14.18 14.31
N THR A 156 12.13 14.35 15.28
CA THR A 156 11.86 15.22 16.44
C THR A 156 11.80 16.70 16.07
N ALA A 157 12.45 17.08 14.97
CA ALA A 157 12.46 18.45 14.47
C ALA A 157 11.47 18.66 13.32
N ILE A 158 10.96 17.60 12.70
CA ILE A 158 10.04 17.72 11.57
C ILE A 158 8.64 18.02 12.07
N MET A 159 8.09 19.13 11.60
CA MET A 159 6.71 19.53 11.86
C MET A 159 5.79 18.85 10.86
N ARG A 160 4.78 18.14 11.36
CA ARG A 160 3.80 17.46 10.50
C ARG A 160 2.80 18.45 9.91
N GLU A 161 2.51 18.28 8.64
CA GLU A 161 1.36 18.95 8.02
C GLU A 161 0.07 18.35 8.61
N ARG A 162 -0.88 19.23 9.00
CA ARG A 162 -2.20 18.76 9.46
C ARG A 162 -3.13 18.58 8.27
N HIS A 163 -2.73 17.74 7.32
CA HIS A 163 -3.58 17.42 6.18
C HIS A 163 -4.51 16.26 6.56
N PRO A 164 -5.83 16.37 6.34
CA PRO A 164 -6.75 15.30 6.65
C PRO A 164 -6.50 14.11 5.70
N ILE A 165 -5.99 13.03 6.25
CA ILE A 165 -5.88 11.76 5.53
C ILE A 165 -7.26 11.12 5.51
N ARG A 166 -7.73 10.75 4.32
CA ARG A 166 -9.00 10.05 4.14
C ARG A 166 -8.98 8.70 4.85
N ARG A 167 -10.11 8.35 5.44
CA ARG A 167 -10.27 7.06 6.10
C ARG A 167 -10.89 6.06 5.14
N VAL A 168 -10.63 4.79 5.39
CA VAL A 168 -11.20 3.70 4.59
C VAL A 168 -12.72 3.68 4.71
N GLU A 169 -13.26 4.12 5.85
CA GLU A 169 -14.71 4.22 6.08
C GLU A 169 -15.39 5.21 5.14
N ASP A 170 -14.69 6.23 4.68
CA ASP A 170 -15.22 7.21 3.73
C ASP A 170 -15.56 6.55 2.38
N LEU A 171 -14.92 5.41 2.06
CA LEU A 171 -15.20 4.63 0.85
C LEU A 171 -16.63 4.08 0.81
N PHE A 172 -17.26 3.79 1.97
CA PHE A 172 -18.63 3.26 2.01
C PHE A 172 -19.63 4.20 1.37
N VAL A 173 -19.45 5.50 1.54
CA VAL A 173 -20.29 6.53 0.95
C VAL A 173 -19.94 6.76 -0.51
N ILE A 174 -18.66 6.85 -0.81
CA ILE A 174 -18.13 7.24 -2.13
C ILE A 174 -18.41 6.17 -3.19
N LEU A 175 -18.32 4.88 -2.83
CA LEU A 175 -18.46 3.74 -3.73
C LEU A 175 -19.90 3.26 -3.91
N ASN A 176 -20.87 3.98 -3.35
CA ASN A 176 -22.28 3.57 -3.45
C ASN A 176 -22.75 3.48 -4.92
N GLY A 177 -23.20 2.28 -5.29
CA GLY A 177 -23.67 1.97 -6.65
C GLY A 177 -22.56 1.72 -7.68
N ALA A 178 -21.27 1.74 -7.28
CA ALA A 178 -20.17 1.39 -8.16
C ALA A 178 -20.17 -0.12 -8.49
N LYS A 179 -19.83 -0.46 -9.74
CA LYS A 179 -19.81 -1.84 -10.25
C LYS A 179 -18.49 -2.24 -10.88
N PHE A 180 -17.72 -1.28 -11.36
CA PHE A 180 -16.44 -1.50 -12.01
C PHE A 180 -15.38 -0.71 -11.29
N PHE A 181 -14.22 -1.35 -11.06
CA PHE A 181 -13.16 -0.81 -10.24
C PHE A 181 -11.81 -0.98 -10.91
N SER A 182 -10.90 -0.04 -10.70
CA SER A 182 -9.47 -0.19 -10.97
C SER A 182 -8.67 0.28 -9.77
N LYS A 183 -7.60 -0.43 -9.49
CA LYS A 183 -6.58 -0.04 -8.52
C LYS A 183 -5.29 0.20 -9.26
N LEU A 184 -4.71 1.39 -9.11
CA LEU A 184 -3.42 1.72 -9.67
C LEU A 184 -2.38 1.76 -8.55
N ASP A 185 -1.26 1.05 -8.75
CA ASP A 185 -0.09 1.04 -7.86
C ASP A 185 1.00 1.91 -8.49
N MET A 186 1.48 2.92 -7.78
CA MET A 186 2.53 3.80 -8.27
C MET A 186 3.92 3.20 -8.04
N ASN A 187 4.80 3.33 -9.03
CA ASN A 187 6.17 2.82 -8.94
C ASN A 187 7.01 3.61 -7.94
N LYS A 188 7.26 3.08 -6.73
CA LYS A 188 7.94 3.79 -5.63
C LYS A 188 7.28 5.16 -5.36
N ALA A 189 5.98 5.17 -5.10
CA ALA A 189 5.10 6.34 -5.05
C ALA A 189 5.72 7.61 -4.46
N TYR A 190 6.22 7.56 -3.23
CA TYR A 190 6.84 8.70 -2.55
C TYR A 190 8.04 9.26 -3.32
N ASN A 191 8.88 8.38 -3.90
CA ASN A 191 10.08 8.81 -4.62
C ASN A 191 9.77 9.47 -5.98
N GLN A 192 8.52 9.59 -6.36
CA GLN A 192 8.12 10.35 -7.56
C GLN A 192 7.92 11.84 -7.28
N ILE A 193 7.93 12.26 -6.02
CA ILE A 193 7.76 13.66 -5.62
C ILE A 193 9.12 14.25 -5.26
N GLU A 194 9.50 15.36 -5.92
CA GLU A 194 10.73 16.09 -5.58
C GLU A 194 10.61 16.80 -4.23
N LEU A 195 11.70 16.82 -3.48
CA LEU A 195 11.84 17.70 -2.33
C LEU A 195 12.28 19.11 -2.76
N GLU A 196 11.75 20.12 -2.08
CA GLU A 196 12.31 21.46 -2.18
C GLU A 196 13.76 21.50 -1.71
N GLU A 197 14.62 22.22 -2.44
CA GLU A 197 16.06 22.28 -2.16
C GLU A 197 16.35 22.69 -0.72
N SER A 198 15.57 23.63 -0.21
CA SER A 198 15.70 24.20 1.13
C SER A 198 15.49 23.20 2.26
N CYS A 199 14.88 22.05 2.02
CA CYS A 199 14.58 21.04 3.04
C CYS A 199 15.35 19.72 2.88
N LYS A 200 16.12 19.51 1.80
CA LYS A 200 16.85 18.27 1.56
C LYS A 200 17.83 17.93 2.70
N TYR A 201 18.44 18.93 3.32
CA TYR A 201 19.46 18.77 4.36
C TYR A 201 19.00 17.92 5.56
N ILE A 202 17.69 17.94 5.90
CA ILE A 202 17.15 17.15 7.02
C ILE A 202 17.10 15.66 6.70
N THR A 203 17.15 15.30 5.41
CA THR A 203 17.12 13.92 4.93
C THR A 203 18.53 13.34 4.72
N ALA A 204 19.57 14.04 5.13
CA ALA A 204 20.95 13.59 4.96
C ALA A 204 21.23 12.29 5.74
N PHE A 205 21.96 11.40 5.10
CA PHE A 205 22.32 10.12 5.68
C PHE A 205 23.75 9.69 5.33
N ILE A 206 24.32 8.81 6.16
CA ILE A 206 25.64 8.23 5.99
C ILE A 206 25.53 6.75 5.61
N ALA A 207 26.36 6.35 4.65
CA ALA A 207 26.49 4.99 4.16
C ALA A 207 28.00 4.64 4.05
N PRO A 208 28.38 3.37 3.85
CA PRO A 208 29.78 2.99 3.72
C PRO A 208 30.54 3.79 2.65
N SER A 209 29.91 4.11 1.53
CA SER A 209 30.48 4.87 0.41
C SER A 209 30.47 6.40 0.59
N GLY A 210 29.93 6.93 1.67
CA GLY A 210 29.89 8.37 1.95
C GLY A 210 28.55 8.89 2.41
N THR A 211 28.33 10.20 2.25
CA THR A 211 27.13 10.90 2.67
C THR A 211 26.27 11.29 1.48
N TYR A 212 24.95 11.21 1.69
CA TYR A 212 23.93 11.49 0.68
C TYR A 212 22.78 12.24 1.31
N TRP A 213 21.94 12.88 0.49
CA TRP A 213 20.61 13.32 0.88
C TRP A 213 19.59 12.88 -0.16
N TRP A 214 18.31 12.94 0.20
CA TRP A 214 17.25 12.63 -0.72
C TRP A 214 16.89 13.86 -1.57
N ASN A 215 16.72 13.63 -2.86
CA ASN A 215 16.13 14.58 -3.79
C ASN A 215 14.60 14.42 -3.83
N ARG A 216 14.13 13.26 -3.43
CA ARG A 216 12.73 12.85 -3.49
C ARG A 216 12.17 12.62 -2.09
N LEU A 217 10.86 12.74 -1.96
CA LEU A 217 10.18 12.41 -0.71
C LEU A 217 10.47 10.95 -0.31
N ASN A 218 10.90 10.73 0.92
CA ASN A 218 11.32 9.42 1.41
C ASN A 218 10.34 8.84 2.43
N LEU A 219 10.23 7.53 2.46
CA LEU A 219 9.55 6.80 3.52
C LEU A 219 10.41 6.87 4.79
N GLY A 220 9.87 7.29 5.91
CA GLY A 220 10.59 7.41 7.18
C GLY A 220 10.54 8.80 7.77
N THR A 221 10.31 9.81 6.97
CA THR A 221 9.94 11.15 7.44
C THR A 221 8.52 11.10 8.00
N CYS A 222 8.31 11.58 9.21
CA CYS A 222 7.00 11.49 9.88
C CYS A 222 5.88 12.28 9.17
N ALA A 223 6.22 13.25 8.33
CA ALA A 223 5.28 14.06 7.54
C ALA A 223 5.04 13.53 6.12
N SER A 224 5.71 12.43 5.72
CA SER A 224 5.68 11.99 4.31
C SER A 224 4.29 11.60 3.84
N SER A 225 3.50 10.93 4.68
CA SER A 225 2.16 10.47 4.29
C SER A 225 1.21 11.63 4.07
N GLU A 226 1.24 12.65 4.93
CA GLU A 226 0.39 13.83 4.80
C GLU A 226 0.78 14.68 3.58
N ILE A 227 2.09 14.84 3.35
CA ILE A 227 2.61 15.56 2.18
C ILE A 227 2.21 14.84 0.89
N PHE A 228 2.40 13.52 0.84
CA PHE A 228 2.04 12.70 -0.31
C PHE A 228 0.55 12.79 -0.61
N GLU A 229 -0.30 12.58 0.40
CA GLU A 229 -1.75 12.62 0.24
C GLU A 229 -2.23 13.98 -0.25
N ARG A 230 -1.68 15.10 0.29
CA ARG A 230 -1.99 16.45 -0.18
C ARG A 230 -1.66 16.62 -1.66
N ILE A 231 -0.46 16.21 -2.07
CA ILE A 231 -0.02 16.34 -3.48
C ILE A 231 -0.88 15.48 -4.40
N MET A 232 -1.23 14.27 -3.99
CA MET A 232 -2.10 13.38 -4.77
C MET A 232 -3.51 13.93 -4.88
N GLN A 233 -4.07 14.48 -3.80
CA GLN A 233 -5.39 15.12 -3.84
C GLN A 233 -5.39 16.36 -4.75
N GLU A 234 -4.35 17.18 -4.68
CA GLU A 234 -4.19 18.34 -5.55
C GLU A 234 -4.08 17.94 -7.03
N MET A 235 -3.34 16.87 -7.32
CA MET A 235 -3.14 16.37 -8.68
C MET A 235 -4.42 15.76 -9.27
N LEU A 236 -5.23 15.09 -8.45
CA LEU A 236 -6.42 14.34 -8.87
C LEU A 236 -7.72 15.15 -8.65
N VAL A 237 -7.62 16.41 -8.21
CA VAL A 237 -8.78 17.24 -7.94
C VAL A 237 -9.67 17.40 -9.17
N GLY A 238 -10.99 17.29 -8.96
CA GLY A 238 -11.99 17.45 -10.03
C GLY A 238 -12.20 16.22 -10.92
N LEU A 239 -11.46 15.13 -10.73
CA LEU A 239 -11.69 13.90 -11.47
C LEU A 239 -12.84 13.11 -10.83
N PRO A 240 -13.94 12.83 -11.57
CA PRO A 240 -15.02 12.00 -11.05
C PRO A 240 -14.56 10.55 -10.92
N GLY A 241 -15.06 9.85 -9.91
CA GLY A 241 -14.78 8.42 -9.73
C GLY A 241 -13.31 8.08 -9.49
N VAL A 242 -12.52 9.00 -8.92
CA VAL A 242 -11.09 8.81 -8.63
C VAL A 242 -10.78 9.27 -7.21
N ILE A 243 -10.03 8.47 -6.49
CA ILE A 243 -9.56 8.79 -5.14
C ILE A 243 -8.14 8.24 -4.91
N SER A 244 -7.31 9.01 -4.23
CA SER A 244 -6.06 8.54 -3.65
C SER A 244 -6.30 8.11 -2.21
N LEU A 245 -5.72 7.00 -1.82
CA LEU A 245 -5.67 6.54 -0.43
C LEU A 245 -4.29 5.90 -0.19
N ALA A 246 -3.46 6.53 0.62
CA ALA A 246 -2.05 6.19 0.78
C ALA A 246 -1.35 6.07 -0.60
N ASP A 247 -0.69 4.94 -0.88
CA ASP A 247 0.10 4.73 -2.10
C ASP A 247 -0.76 4.27 -3.31
N ASP A 248 -2.04 3.96 -3.08
CA ASP A 248 -2.95 3.39 -4.08
C ASP A 248 -3.93 4.45 -4.61
N ILE A 249 -4.24 4.38 -5.89
CA ILE A 249 -5.30 5.18 -6.51
C ILE A 249 -6.44 4.23 -6.89
N LEU A 250 -7.63 4.50 -6.34
CA LEU A 250 -8.85 3.76 -6.64
C LEU A 250 -9.67 4.54 -7.65
N ILE A 251 -10.13 3.84 -8.69
CA ILE A 251 -11.00 4.37 -9.74
C ILE A 251 -12.23 3.50 -9.83
N TRP A 252 -13.40 4.12 -9.98
CA TRP A 252 -14.65 3.37 -10.07
C TRP A 252 -15.65 4.02 -11.03
N GLY A 253 -16.68 3.25 -11.40
CA GLY A 253 -17.82 3.69 -12.17
C GLY A 253 -19.05 2.81 -11.94
N LYS A 254 -20.23 3.36 -12.12
CA LYS A 254 -21.51 2.64 -12.04
C LYS A 254 -21.76 1.80 -13.28
N SER A 255 -21.13 2.14 -14.38
CA SER A 255 -21.12 1.42 -15.64
C SER A 255 -19.71 1.30 -16.20
N LYS A 256 -19.48 0.34 -17.09
CA LYS A 256 -18.18 0.19 -17.75
C LYS A 256 -17.75 1.42 -18.53
N PRO A 257 -18.62 2.08 -19.35
CA PRO A 257 -18.24 3.31 -20.05
C PRO A 257 -17.84 4.45 -19.09
N GLU A 258 -18.55 4.63 -17.98
CA GLU A 258 -18.23 5.63 -16.95
C GLU A 258 -16.89 5.33 -16.31
N HIS A 259 -16.66 4.07 -15.88
CA HIS A 259 -15.38 3.64 -15.34
C HIS A 259 -14.22 3.88 -16.32
N ASP A 260 -14.38 3.50 -17.59
CA ASP A 260 -13.34 3.64 -18.61
C ASP A 260 -13.03 5.13 -18.91
N ALA A 261 -14.04 5.99 -18.85
CA ALA A 261 -13.84 7.45 -18.95
C ALA A 261 -13.06 7.99 -17.74
N ASN A 262 -13.43 7.61 -16.51
CA ASN A 262 -12.76 8.02 -15.29
C ASN A 262 -11.30 7.50 -15.26
N LEU A 263 -11.08 6.24 -15.64
CA LEU A 263 -9.76 5.64 -15.75
C LEU A 263 -8.89 6.39 -16.75
N ASN A 264 -9.41 6.67 -17.95
CA ASN A 264 -8.66 7.38 -18.97
C ASN A 264 -8.30 8.82 -18.54
N ALA A 265 -9.21 9.52 -17.86
CA ALA A 265 -8.95 10.84 -17.31
C ALA A 265 -7.83 10.80 -16.27
N ALA A 266 -7.88 9.87 -15.32
CA ALA A 266 -6.85 9.70 -14.30
C ALA A 266 -5.47 9.37 -14.92
N LEU A 267 -5.42 8.41 -15.85
CA LEU A 267 -4.17 8.02 -16.53
C LEU A 267 -3.56 9.18 -17.32
N THR A 268 -4.41 9.99 -17.96
CA THR A 268 -3.96 11.18 -18.71
C THR A 268 -3.34 12.21 -17.78
N VAL A 269 -3.97 12.52 -16.65
CA VAL A 269 -3.41 13.45 -15.64
C VAL A 269 -2.10 12.92 -15.09
N LEU A 270 -2.05 11.65 -14.70
CA LEU A 270 -0.83 11.02 -14.18
C LEU A 270 0.31 11.08 -15.19
N GLN A 271 0.06 10.75 -16.47
CA GLN A 271 1.08 10.83 -17.52
C GLN A 271 1.58 12.26 -17.75
N ASN A 272 0.66 13.22 -17.85
CA ASN A 272 0.99 14.62 -18.06
C ASN A 272 1.81 15.22 -16.91
N ARG A 273 1.64 14.69 -15.71
CA ARG A 273 2.42 15.04 -14.53
C ARG A 273 3.72 14.25 -14.40
N GLY A 274 4.04 13.33 -15.30
CA GLY A 274 5.27 12.54 -15.27
C GLY A 274 5.30 11.41 -14.24
N ALA A 275 4.14 11.02 -13.72
CA ALA A 275 4.03 9.86 -12.85
C ALA A 275 4.30 8.54 -13.59
N THR A 276 4.65 7.48 -12.85
CA THR A 276 4.78 6.11 -13.39
C THR A 276 4.09 5.09 -12.50
N LEU A 277 3.53 4.07 -13.14
CA LEU A 277 2.78 2.99 -12.51
C LEU A 277 3.53 1.65 -12.58
N ASN A 278 3.32 0.83 -11.59
CA ASN A 278 3.69 -0.57 -11.61
C ASN A 278 2.53 -1.42 -12.15
N LEU A 279 2.45 -1.57 -13.46
CA LEU A 279 1.35 -2.28 -14.12
C LEU A 279 1.15 -3.72 -13.64
N GLU A 280 2.20 -4.40 -13.20
CA GLU A 280 2.11 -5.77 -12.70
C GLU A 280 1.20 -5.84 -11.45
N LYS A 281 1.23 -4.80 -10.62
CA LYS A 281 0.42 -4.69 -9.40
C LYS A 281 -0.93 -3.99 -9.61
N CYS A 282 -1.14 -3.33 -10.74
CA CYS A 282 -2.41 -2.69 -11.04
C CYS A 282 -3.51 -3.72 -11.32
N LEU A 283 -4.70 -3.44 -10.84
CA LEU A 283 -5.93 -4.13 -11.20
C LEU A 283 -6.76 -3.19 -12.08
N ILE A 284 -7.18 -3.66 -13.24
CA ILE A 284 -7.86 -2.82 -14.23
C ILE A 284 -9.22 -3.41 -14.56
N CYS A 285 -10.27 -2.60 -14.42
CA CYS A 285 -11.67 -2.91 -14.79
C CYS A 285 -12.15 -4.24 -14.21
N VAL A 286 -12.05 -4.40 -12.90
CA VAL A 286 -12.56 -5.56 -12.18
C VAL A 286 -13.91 -5.24 -11.54
N THR A 287 -14.74 -6.27 -11.34
CA THR A 287 -16.04 -6.15 -10.67
C THR A 287 -15.96 -6.40 -9.16
N GLU A 288 -14.82 -6.92 -8.72
CA GLU A 288 -14.56 -7.25 -7.33
C GLU A 288 -13.05 -7.14 -7.04
N MET A 289 -12.68 -6.60 -5.89
CA MET A 289 -11.27 -6.50 -5.47
C MET A 289 -11.14 -6.39 -3.96
N ILE A 290 -9.93 -6.69 -3.47
CA ILE A 290 -9.56 -6.39 -2.07
C ILE A 290 -8.79 -5.06 -2.05
N PHE A 291 -9.28 -4.12 -1.25
CA PHE A 291 -8.67 -2.81 -1.06
C PHE A 291 -8.63 -2.46 0.43
N PHE A 292 -7.44 -2.26 0.98
CA PHE A 292 -7.20 -2.05 2.42
C PHE A 292 -7.86 -3.11 3.33
N GLY A 293 -7.90 -4.37 2.86
CA GLY A 293 -8.49 -5.49 3.59
C GLY A 293 -10.02 -5.47 3.62
N LEU A 294 -10.65 -4.61 2.81
CA LEU A 294 -12.07 -4.66 2.49
C LEU A 294 -12.27 -5.31 1.14
N LYS A 295 -13.28 -6.14 1.03
CA LYS A 295 -13.76 -6.69 -0.23
C LYS A 295 -14.77 -5.70 -0.82
N ILE A 296 -14.42 -5.11 -1.96
CA ILE A 296 -15.26 -4.16 -2.68
C ILE A 296 -15.87 -4.90 -3.90
N SER A 297 -17.17 -4.80 -4.10
CA SER A 297 -17.86 -5.41 -5.23
C SER A 297 -19.11 -4.61 -5.60
N ASP A 298 -19.79 -5.02 -6.67
CA ASP A 298 -21.12 -4.51 -7.08
C ASP A 298 -22.22 -4.76 -6.04
N LYS A 299 -21.99 -5.71 -5.10
CA LYS A 299 -22.89 -6.03 -3.98
C LYS A 299 -22.64 -5.17 -2.76
N GLY A 300 -21.60 -4.32 -2.78
CA GLY A 300 -21.21 -3.46 -1.68
C GLY A 300 -19.80 -3.78 -1.14
N ILE A 301 -19.55 -3.31 0.07
CA ILE A 301 -18.24 -3.44 0.74
C ILE A 301 -18.39 -4.40 1.94
N GLY A 302 -17.52 -5.40 2.00
CA GLY A 302 -17.44 -6.38 3.08
C GLY A 302 -16.02 -6.50 3.63
N ILE A 303 -15.85 -7.31 4.65
CA ILE A 303 -14.53 -7.65 5.20
C ILE A 303 -13.90 -8.74 4.30
N SER A 304 -12.59 -8.65 4.04
CA SER A 304 -11.88 -9.70 3.31
C SER A 304 -11.85 -11.01 4.12
N GLU A 305 -11.87 -12.14 3.42
CA GLU A 305 -11.84 -13.47 4.05
C GLU A 305 -10.63 -13.65 4.97
N GLU A 306 -9.46 -13.14 4.57
CA GLU A 306 -8.24 -13.19 5.37
C GLU A 306 -8.38 -12.43 6.71
N LYS A 307 -8.98 -11.23 6.70
CA LYS A 307 -9.26 -10.49 7.93
C LYS A 307 -10.31 -11.20 8.79
N LEU A 308 -11.34 -11.73 8.17
CA LEU A 308 -12.37 -12.48 8.89
C LEU A 308 -11.78 -13.73 9.56
N GLU A 309 -10.93 -14.46 8.84
CA GLU A 309 -10.24 -15.64 9.38
C GLU A 309 -9.28 -15.28 10.52
N ALA A 310 -8.52 -14.18 10.37
CA ALA A 310 -7.64 -13.67 11.42
C ALA A 310 -8.43 -13.26 12.68
N LEU A 311 -9.59 -12.63 12.52
CA LEU A 311 -10.47 -12.28 13.63
C LEU A 311 -11.06 -13.51 14.31
N LEU A 312 -11.46 -14.52 13.54
CA LEU A 312 -12.02 -15.77 14.07
C LEU A 312 -10.96 -16.62 14.80
N LYS A 313 -9.70 -16.54 14.38
CA LYS A 313 -8.56 -17.24 15.01
C LYS A 313 -7.96 -16.46 16.19
N ALA A 314 -8.33 -15.18 16.36
CA ALA A 314 -7.83 -14.38 17.46
C ALA A 314 -8.30 -15.00 18.79
N PRO A 315 -7.37 -15.25 19.75
CA PRO A 315 -7.74 -15.77 21.07
C PRO A 315 -8.65 -14.74 21.77
N ALA A 316 -9.62 -15.25 22.53
CA ALA A 316 -10.43 -14.37 23.40
C ALA A 316 -9.50 -13.63 24.38
N PRO A 317 -9.75 -12.35 24.66
CA PRO A 317 -8.91 -11.59 25.59
C PRO A 317 -8.99 -12.21 27.00
N ASP A 318 -7.85 -12.75 27.47
CA ASP A 318 -7.76 -13.41 28.78
C ASP A 318 -7.71 -12.46 29.96
N THR A 319 -7.32 -11.21 29.74
CA THR A 319 -7.14 -10.23 30.82
C THR A 319 -7.45 -8.82 30.34
N ARG A 320 -7.65 -7.87 31.29
CA ARG A 320 -7.79 -6.44 31.01
C ARG A 320 -6.62 -5.82 30.19
N ARG A 321 -5.45 -6.48 30.15
CA ARG A 321 -4.33 -6.07 29.26
C ARG A 321 -4.63 -6.36 27.79
N ASN A 322 -5.34 -7.44 27.52
CA ASN A 322 -5.74 -7.82 26.14
C ASN A 322 -7.03 -7.10 25.69
N SER A 323 -7.79 -6.46 26.60
CA SER A 323 -8.92 -5.60 26.23
C SER A 323 -8.53 -4.29 25.57
N LYS A 324 -7.22 -4.00 25.49
CA LYS A 324 -6.62 -3.01 24.58
C LYS A 324 -6.23 -3.63 23.25
N LEU A 325 -6.97 -4.61 22.75
CA LEU A 325 -6.97 -4.85 21.32
C LEU A 325 -7.30 -3.51 20.68
N PRO A 326 -6.44 -3.02 19.77
CA PRO A 326 -6.77 -1.81 19.03
C PRO A 326 -8.15 -2.02 18.44
N GLY A 327 -9.03 -1.05 18.67
CA GLY A 327 -10.36 -1.06 18.06
C GLY A 327 -10.24 -1.28 16.53
N PRO A 328 -11.30 -1.62 15.83
CA PRO A 328 -11.26 -1.94 14.40
C PRO A 328 -10.55 -0.90 13.52
N GLY A 329 -10.25 0.29 14.04
CA GLY A 329 -9.45 1.33 13.37
C GLY A 329 -7.92 1.20 13.48
N HIS A 330 -7.37 0.21 14.19
CA HIS A 330 -5.91 0.01 14.30
C HIS A 330 -5.37 -1.19 13.50
N PHE A 331 -6.23 -1.89 12.79
CA PHE A 331 -5.85 -2.95 11.84
C PHE A 331 -5.91 -2.46 10.37
N LEU A 332 -5.96 -1.15 10.17
CA LEU A 332 -5.91 -0.50 8.86
C LEU A 332 -4.52 0.01 8.57
#